data_398a825c008c8c10b47d1192ec8491aa
#
_entry.id   398a825c008c8c10b47d1192ec8491aa
#
_cell.length_a   1.000
_cell.length_b   1.000
_cell.length_c   1.000
_cell.angle_alpha   90.00
_cell.angle_beta   90.00
_cell.angle_gamma   90.00
#
_symmetry.space_group_name_H-M   'P 1'
#
loop_
_entity.id
_entity.type
_entity.pdbx_description
1 polymer ?
#
loop_
_entity_poly.entity_id
_entity_poly.type
_entity_poly.pdbx_seq_one_letter_code
_entity_poly.pdbx_strand_id
1 'polypeptide(L)'
;IQYMINDAQIRFLFVGEQEQYDKAHRIFALCPSLERIIIFDSSVRISTHDPAALYFKDFLNLGENLPRQTEVEELYKQASMDDLANILYTSGTTGDSKGVMLTYSQYYAALKANDECVPVTDKDRVIDFLPFTHIFERGWAYLCLSEGAELIINTYPHEIQESMREMHPTCMCSVPRFWEKVYIAVKAKMDDAGPLQKKLFYHALTVGKKRNIEYLANCKRPPLTLELEYRIINKTVLSMVRKQLGLEKPHIFPTA
;
A
#
# COMPACT_ATOMS: atom_id res chain seq x y z
N ILE A 1 -13.57 -17.51 0.21
CA ILE A 1 -14.39 -16.46 -0.43
C ILE A 1 -15.87 -16.67 -0.12
N GLN A 2 -16.47 -17.83 -0.43
CA GLN A 2 -17.91 -18.12 -0.19
C GLN A 2 -18.35 -17.77 1.24
N TYR A 3 -17.58 -18.22 2.26
CA TYR A 3 -17.84 -17.89 3.66
C TYR A 3 -17.93 -16.37 3.88
N MET A 4 -16.94 -15.60 3.39
CA MET A 4 -16.89 -14.15 3.55
C MET A 4 -18.08 -13.44 2.89
N ILE A 5 -18.51 -13.89 1.70
CA ILE A 5 -19.65 -13.33 0.99
C ILE A 5 -20.94 -13.54 1.79
N ASN A 6 -21.13 -14.75 2.31
CA ASN A 6 -22.33 -15.09 3.09
C ASN A 6 -22.35 -14.44 4.47
N ASP A 7 -21.19 -14.37 5.14
CA ASP A 7 -21.03 -13.76 6.46
C ASP A 7 -21.30 -12.24 6.41
N ALA A 8 -20.71 -11.55 5.43
CA ALA A 8 -20.89 -10.11 5.25
C ALA A 8 -22.11 -9.74 4.39
N GLN A 9 -22.88 -10.71 3.89
CA GLN A 9 -24.03 -10.52 3.01
C GLN A 9 -23.72 -9.63 1.80
N ILE A 10 -22.59 -9.91 1.13
CA ILE A 10 -22.10 -9.14 -0.01
C ILE A 10 -23.09 -9.26 -1.18
N ARG A 11 -23.51 -8.12 -1.74
CA ARG A 11 -24.40 -8.04 -2.89
C ARG A 11 -23.66 -7.94 -4.22
N PHE A 12 -22.53 -7.22 -4.25
CA PHE A 12 -21.73 -6.99 -5.44
C PHE A 12 -20.29 -7.44 -5.20
N LEU A 13 -19.78 -8.31 -6.06
CA LEU A 13 -18.41 -8.79 -6.01
C LEU A 13 -17.62 -8.24 -7.18
N PHE A 14 -16.60 -7.46 -6.91
CA PHE A 14 -15.68 -6.94 -7.91
C PHE A 14 -14.49 -7.89 -8.07
N VAL A 15 -14.15 -8.23 -9.32
CA VAL A 15 -13.05 -9.13 -9.67
C VAL A 15 -12.18 -8.50 -10.77
N GLY A 16 -10.87 -8.78 -10.74
CA GLY A 16 -9.91 -8.24 -11.72
C GLY A 16 -9.69 -9.18 -12.89
N GLU A 17 -9.36 -10.43 -12.63
CA GLU A 17 -8.79 -11.37 -13.59
C GLU A 17 -9.66 -12.61 -13.80
N GLN A 18 -9.36 -13.40 -14.88
CA GLN A 18 -10.09 -14.62 -15.23
C GLN A 18 -10.19 -15.60 -14.06
N GLU A 19 -9.10 -15.86 -13.35
CA GLU A 19 -9.10 -16.81 -12.24
C GLU A 19 -10.04 -16.38 -11.11
N GLN A 20 -10.13 -15.08 -10.85
CA GLN A 20 -11.01 -14.52 -9.83
C GLN A 20 -12.48 -14.64 -10.27
N TYR A 21 -12.76 -14.35 -11.54
CA TYR A 21 -14.09 -14.55 -12.11
C TYR A 21 -14.53 -16.01 -12.05
N ASP A 22 -13.68 -16.94 -12.47
CA ASP A 22 -13.99 -18.37 -12.47
C ASP A 22 -14.30 -18.90 -11.06
N LYS A 23 -13.59 -18.38 -10.05
CA LYS A 23 -13.87 -18.68 -8.63
C LYS A 23 -15.21 -18.12 -8.19
N ALA A 24 -15.49 -16.86 -8.54
CA ALA A 24 -16.76 -16.20 -8.20
C ALA A 24 -17.96 -16.88 -8.85
N HIS A 25 -17.87 -17.18 -10.14
CA HIS A 25 -18.91 -17.85 -10.92
C HIS A 25 -19.26 -19.23 -10.33
N ARG A 26 -18.25 -20.04 -9.94
CA ARG A 26 -18.48 -21.38 -9.34
C ARG A 26 -19.25 -21.34 -8.03
N ILE A 27 -19.08 -20.29 -7.23
CA ILE A 27 -19.73 -20.17 -5.91
C ILE A 27 -20.99 -19.32 -5.93
N PHE A 28 -21.33 -18.69 -7.05
CA PHE A 28 -22.44 -17.74 -7.16
C PHE A 28 -23.75 -18.32 -6.61
N ALA A 29 -24.13 -19.52 -7.04
CA ALA A 29 -25.35 -20.19 -6.59
C ALA A 29 -25.36 -20.57 -5.08
N LEU A 30 -24.19 -20.56 -4.44
CA LEU A 30 -24.01 -20.84 -3.02
C LEU A 30 -23.98 -19.56 -2.14
N CYS A 31 -24.18 -18.40 -2.76
CA CYS A 31 -24.13 -17.09 -2.12
C CYS A 31 -25.46 -16.33 -2.37
N PRO A 32 -26.51 -16.57 -1.56
CA PRO A 32 -27.86 -16.02 -1.82
C PRO A 32 -27.93 -14.49 -1.82
N SER A 33 -27.01 -13.80 -1.14
CA SER A 33 -26.94 -12.34 -1.12
C SER A 33 -26.28 -11.76 -2.37
N LEU A 34 -25.50 -12.56 -3.11
CA LEU A 34 -24.71 -12.06 -4.23
C LEU A 34 -25.59 -11.86 -5.48
N GLU A 35 -25.70 -10.61 -5.89
CA GLU A 35 -26.56 -10.20 -7.02
C GLU A 35 -25.77 -10.07 -8.32
N ARG A 36 -24.52 -9.57 -8.27
CA ARG A 36 -23.68 -9.30 -9.44
C ARG A 36 -22.22 -9.60 -9.20
N ILE A 37 -21.55 -10.05 -10.26
CA ILE A 37 -20.09 -10.13 -10.37
C ILE A 37 -19.66 -9.06 -11.37
N ILE A 38 -18.85 -8.10 -10.93
CA ILE A 38 -18.41 -6.95 -11.72
C ILE A 38 -16.92 -7.11 -12.03
N ILE A 39 -16.57 -7.11 -13.32
CA ILE A 39 -15.25 -7.50 -13.83
C ILE A 39 -14.53 -6.27 -14.35
N PHE A 40 -13.34 -5.97 -13.80
CA PHE A 40 -12.53 -4.83 -14.23
C PHE A 40 -11.80 -5.08 -15.54
N ASP A 41 -11.20 -6.27 -15.73
CA ASP A 41 -10.46 -6.60 -16.94
C ASP A 41 -11.40 -7.04 -18.06
N SER A 42 -11.48 -6.26 -19.13
CA SER A 42 -12.29 -6.55 -20.31
C SER A 42 -11.80 -7.76 -21.13
N SER A 43 -10.60 -8.29 -20.84
CA SER A 43 -10.10 -9.50 -21.49
C SER A 43 -10.66 -10.80 -20.88
N VAL A 44 -11.28 -10.72 -19.69
CA VAL A 44 -11.95 -11.84 -19.04
C VAL A 44 -13.09 -12.35 -19.90
N ARG A 45 -13.17 -13.65 -20.10
CA ARG A 45 -14.24 -14.30 -20.85
C ARG A 45 -15.38 -14.68 -19.91
N ILE A 46 -16.48 -13.94 -20.01
CA ILE A 46 -17.71 -14.24 -19.25
C ILE A 46 -18.39 -15.46 -19.86
N SER A 47 -18.85 -16.39 -19.03
CA SER A 47 -19.66 -17.52 -19.45
C SER A 47 -20.95 -17.04 -20.11
N THR A 48 -21.34 -17.63 -21.24
CA THR A 48 -22.59 -17.31 -21.98
C THR A 48 -23.85 -17.57 -21.15
N HIS A 49 -23.75 -18.32 -20.07
CA HIS A 49 -24.85 -18.67 -19.17
C HIS A 49 -24.78 -17.94 -17.83
N ASP A 50 -24.00 -16.85 -17.74
CA ASP A 50 -23.86 -16.07 -16.50
C ASP A 50 -24.49 -14.68 -16.65
N PRO A 51 -25.83 -14.55 -16.40
CA PRO A 51 -26.51 -13.26 -16.49
C PRO A 51 -26.16 -12.31 -15.32
N ALA A 52 -25.47 -12.80 -14.30
CA ALA A 52 -25.09 -12.02 -13.13
C ALA A 52 -23.76 -11.27 -13.33
N ALA A 53 -22.92 -11.72 -14.26
CA ALA A 53 -21.63 -11.11 -14.54
C ALA A 53 -21.74 -10.00 -15.60
N LEU A 54 -21.03 -8.88 -15.36
CA LEU A 54 -20.90 -7.77 -16.31
C LEU A 54 -19.54 -7.10 -16.17
N TYR A 55 -19.07 -6.48 -17.25
CA TYR A 55 -17.88 -5.67 -17.18
C TYR A 55 -18.11 -4.36 -16.43
N PHE A 56 -17.09 -3.83 -15.80
CA PHE A 56 -17.18 -2.59 -15.04
C PHE A 56 -17.69 -1.41 -15.86
N LYS A 57 -17.33 -1.33 -17.15
CA LYS A 57 -17.87 -0.33 -18.07
C LYS A 57 -19.40 -0.43 -18.21
N ASP A 58 -19.92 -1.65 -18.36
CA ASP A 58 -21.37 -1.87 -18.50
C ASP A 58 -22.10 -1.58 -17.18
N PHE A 59 -21.46 -1.89 -16.05
CA PHE A 59 -21.97 -1.51 -14.74
C PHE A 59 -22.08 0.01 -14.57
N LEU A 60 -21.09 0.80 -15.02
CA LEU A 60 -21.16 2.26 -15.03
C LEU A 60 -22.29 2.78 -15.92
N ASN A 61 -22.46 2.21 -17.11
CA ASN A 61 -23.52 2.59 -18.06
C ASN A 61 -24.93 2.42 -17.47
N LEU A 62 -25.13 1.50 -16.52
CA LEU A 62 -26.42 1.36 -15.82
C LEU A 62 -26.80 2.61 -15.04
N GLY A 63 -25.81 3.39 -14.58
CA GLY A 63 -26.02 4.63 -13.83
C GLY A 63 -26.16 5.88 -14.69
N GLU A 64 -25.63 5.91 -15.93
CA GLU A 64 -25.55 7.11 -16.75
C GLU A 64 -26.92 7.74 -17.08
N ASN A 65 -27.94 6.94 -17.21
CA ASN A 65 -29.29 7.38 -17.59
C ASN A 65 -30.30 7.44 -16.42
N LEU A 66 -29.79 7.28 -15.18
CA LEU A 66 -30.63 7.34 -13.98
C LEU A 66 -30.43 8.68 -13.28
N PRO A 67 -31.42 9.60 -13.30
CA PRO A 67 -31.31 10.91 -12.67
C PRO A 67 -31.49 10.79 -11.14
N ARG A 68 -30.60 10.03 -10.48
CA ARG A 68 -30.65 9.79 -9.02
C ARG A 68 -29.56 10.53 -8.24
N GLN A 69 -28.96 11.55 -8.83
CA GLN A 69 -27.91 12.33 -8.17
C GLN A 69 -28.38 12.91 -6.82
N THR A 70 -29.60 13.44 -6.78
CA THR A 70 -30.18 14.00 -5.55
C THR A 70 -30.35 12.94 -4.46
N GLU A 71 -30.78 11.72 -4.82
CA GLU A 71 -30.93 10.62 -3.86
C GLU A 71 -29.56 10.20 -3.27
N VAL A 72 -28.52 10.15 -4.10
CA VAL A 72 -27.13 9.85 -3.65
C VAL A 72 -26.63 10.93 -2.70
N GLU A 73 -26.87 12.21 -3.02
CA GLU A 73 -26.48 13.33 -2.17
C GLU A 73 -27.21 13.32 -0.81
N GLU A 74 -28.49 12.92 -0.80
CA GLU A 74 -29.28 12.78 0.42
C GLU A 74 -28.76 11.62 1.29
N LEU A 75 -28.45 10.46 0.69
CA LEU A 75 -27.83 9.33 1.40
C LEU A 75 -26.48 9.72 1.99
N TYR A 76 -25.67 10.45 1.25
CA TYR A 76 -24.39 10.94 1.74
C TYR A 76 -24.55 11.89 2.96
N LYS A 77 -25.55 12.78 2.93
CA LYS A 77 -25.83 13.69 4.06
C LYS A 77 -26.36 12.97 5.31
N GLN A 78 -26.96 11.79 5.14
CA GLN A 78 -27.47 10.97 6.23
C GLN A 78 -26.41 10.06 6.86
N ALA A 79 -25.24 9.93 6.21
CA ALA A 79 -24.14 9.10 6.71
C ALA A 79 -23.67 9.57 8.08
N SER A 80 -23.46 8.63 8.97
CA SER A 80 -22.99 8.84 10.34
C SER A 80 -21.54 8.37 10.52
N MET A 81 -20.84 8.99 11.45
CA MET A 81 -19.51 8.52 11.85
C MET A 81 -19.54 7.12 12.47
N ASP A 82 -20.68 6.68 12.97
CA ASP A 82 -20.89 5.34 13.54
C ASP A 82 -21.27 4.29 12.50
N ASP A 83 -21.50 4.70 11.24
CA ASP A 83 -21.78 3.77 10.16
C ASP A 83 -20.55 2.90 9.85
N LEU A 84 -20.82 1.67 9.41
CA LEU A 84 -19.82 0.72 9.01
C LEU A 84 -19.12 1.20 7.72
N ALA A 85 -17.83 1.49 7.80
CA ALA A 85 -17.02 1.88 6.65
C ALA A 85 -16.56 0.66 5.84
N ASN A 86 -16.06 -0.37 6.51
CA ASN A 86 -15.67 -1.63 5.88
C ASN A 86 -15.54 -2.80 6.87
N ILE A 87 -15.38 -4.01 6.31
CA ILE A 87 -15.06 -5.23 7.05
C ILE A 87 -13.75 -5.78 6.49
N LEU A 88 -12.74 -5.95 7.34
CA LEU A 88 -11.47 -6.58 7.00
C LEU A 88 -11.42 -8.01 7.53
N TYR A 89 -11.31 -8.98 6.64
CA TYR A 89 -11.18 -10.37 7.03
C TYR A 89 -9.72 -10.71 7.34
N THR A 90 -9.49 -11.24 8.54
CA THR A 90 -8.17 -11.70 8.98
C THR A 90 -8.15 -13.23 9.06
N SER A 91 -7.01 -13.83 8.73
CA SER A 91 -6.79 -15.27 8.96
C SER A 91 -6.76 -15.52 10.46
N GLY A 92 -7.82 -16.08 11.01
CA GLY A 92 -7.87 -16.49 12.41
C GLY A 92 -6.85 -17.61 12.70
N THR A 93 -6.32 -17.64 13.92
CA THR A 93 -5.41 -18.71 14.37
C THR A 93 -6.12 -20.05 14.57
N THR A 94 -7.45 -20.05 14.64
CA THR A 94 -8.27 -21.22 15.01
C THR A 94 -9.58 -21.26 14.20
N GLY A 95 -9.52 -21.60 12.90
CA GLY A 95 -10.72 -21.82 12.10
C GLY A 95 -10.98 -20.76 11.02
N ASP A 96 -12.24 -20.42 10.78
CA ASP A 96 -12.65 -19.51 9.72
C ASP A 96 -12.14 -18.07 9.93
N SER A 97 -11.94 -17.36 8.82
CA SER A 97 -11.53 -15.96 8.83
C SER A 97 -12.55 -15.10 9.60
N LYS A 98 -12.07 -14.14 10.38
CA LYS A 98 -12.93 -13.22 11.15
C LYS A 98 -13.02 -11.87 10.48
N GLY A 99 -14.24 -11.36 10.31
CA GLY A 99 -14.52 -10.04 9.77
C GLY A 99 -14.40 -8.97 10.85
N VAL A 100 -13.37 -8.14 10.79
CA VAL A 100 -13.20 -6.97 11.66
C VAL A 100 -13.98 -5.81 11.08
N MET A 101 -15.02 -5.39 11.77
CA MET A 101 -15.87 -4.25 11.40
C MET A 101 -15.22 -2.94 11.81
N LEU A 102 -15.06 -2.03 10.87
CA LEU A 102 -14.48 -0.70 11.10
C LEU A 102 -15.48 0.38 10.70
N THR A 103 -15.75 1.31 11.64
CA THR A 103 -16.61 2.47 11.40
C THR A 103 -15.81 3.67 10.86
N TYR A 104 -16.50 4.68 10.34
CA TYR A 104 -15.86 5.93 9.93
C TYR A 104 -15.19 6.65 11.11
N SER A 105 -15.77 6.62 12.30
CA SER A 105 -15.18 7.23 13.50
C SER A 105 -13.83 6.60 13.89
N GLN A 106 -13.70 5.28 13.73
CA GLN A 106 -12.43 4.59 14.00
C GLN A 106 -11.33 4.99 12.99
N TYR A 107 -11.68 5.10 11.71
CA TYR A 107 -10.75 5.63 10.70
C TYR A 107 -10.37 7.08 10.99
N TYR A 108 -11.35 7.94 11.27
CA TYR A 108 -11.10 9.34 11.60
C TYR A 108 -10.15 9.49 12.79
N ALA A 109 -10.40 8.75 13.88
CA ALA A 109 -9.54 8.78 15.06
C ALA A 109 -8.11 8.30 14.75
N ALA A 110 -7.97 7.24 13.94
CA ALA A 110 -6.67 6.73 13.52
C ALA A 110 -5.93 7.74 12.62
N LEU A 111 -6.60 8.34 11.65
CA LEU A 111 -6.02 9.34 10.76
C LEU A 111 -5.54 10.56 11.56
N LYS A 112 -6.38 11.09 12.45
CA LYS A 112 -6.02 12.24 13.30
C LYS A 112 -4.82 11.95 14.20
N ALA A 113 -4.77 10.78 14.82
CA ALA A 113 -3.64 10.40 15.67
C ALA A 113 -2.34 10.22 14.88
N ASN A 114 -2.43 9.74 13.63
CA ASN A 114 -1.25 9.58 12.78
C ASN A 114 -0.80 10.93 12.18
N ASP A 115 -1.69 11.82 11.80
CA ASP A 115 -1.37 13.16 11.31
C ASP A 115 -0.48 13.94 12.30
N GLU A 116 -0.76 13.84 13.61
CA GLU A 116 0.06 14.46 14.65
C GLU A 116 1.50 13.90 14.74
N CYS A 117 1.73 12.67 14.28
CA CYS A 117 3.00 11.94 14.46
C CYS A 117 3.77 11.71 13.15
N VAL A 118 3.08 11.68 12.03
CA VAL A 118 3.62 11.27 10.73
C VAL A 118 3.57 12.47 9.78
N PRO A 119 4.69 13.14 9.51
CA PRO A 119 4.74 14.42 8.80
C PRO A 119 4.61 14.27 7.27
N VAL A 120 3.56 13.62 6.78
CA VAL A 120 3.22 13.58 5.35
C VAL A 120 2.59 14.91 4.94
N THR A 121 2.85 15.35 3.73
CA THR A 121 2.35 16.62 3.18
C THR A 121 1.86 16.47 1.74
N ASP A 122 1.20 17.49 1.21
CA ASP A 122 0.77 17.62 -0.19
C ASP A 122 1.93 17.64 -1.22
N LYS A 123 3.18 17.73 -0.76
CA LYS A 123 4.39 17.67 -1.60
C LYS A 123 4.98 16.27 -1.69
N ASP A 124 4.44 15.35 -0.94
CA ASP A 124 4.94 13.98 -0.90
C ASP A 124 4.39 13.13 -2.04
N ARG A 125 5.24 12.23 -2.51
CA ARG A 125 4.92 11.20 -3.49
C ARG A 125 5.00 9.87 -2.79
N VAL A 126 3.86 9.22 -2.68
CA VAL A 126 3.71 7.97 -1.93
C VAL A 126 3.53 6.82 -2.91
N ILE A 127 4.27 5.74 -2.72
CA ILE A 127 4.06 4.51 -3.48
C ILE A 127 3.44 3.44 -2.59
N ASP A 128 2.28 2.95 -3.03
CA ASP A 128 1.56 1.86 -2.40
C ASP A 128 1.83 0.55 -3.14
N PHE A 129 2.27 -0.48 -2.43
CA PHE A 129 2.60 -1.78 -3.02
C PHE A 129 2.25 -2.98 -2.15
N LEU A 130 1.90 -2.76 -0.89
CA LEU A 130 1.40 -3.81 -0.02
C LEU A 130 -0.09 -4.05 -0.28
N PRO A 131 -0.64 -5.23 0.08
CA PRO A 131 -2.05 -5.50 -0.15
C PRO A 131 -2.98 -4.60 0.67
N PHE A 132 -3.95 -3.94 0.03
CA PHE A 132 -5.02 -3.17 0.69
C PHE A 132 -5.95 -4.01 1.57
N THR A 133 -5.82 -5.33 1.55
CA THR A 133 -6.48 -6.25 2.50
C THR A 133 -5.93 -6.13 3.91
N HIS A 134 -4.74 -5.54 4.09
CA HIS A 134 -4.15 -5.25 5.38
C HIS A 134 -4.40 -3.80 5.79
N ILE A 135 -4.79 -3.62 7.06
CA ILE A 135 -5.08 -2.28 7.61
C ILE A 135 -3.87 -1.34 7.53
N PHE A 136 -2.66 -1.85 7.60
CA PHE A 136 -1.45 -1.04 7.57
C PHE A 136 -1.31 -0.26 6.26
N GLU A 137 -1.41 -0.93 5.09
CA GLU A 137 -1.37 -0.24 3.79
C GLU A 137 -2.59 0.64 3.57
N ARG A 138 -3.78 0.12 3.89
CA ARG A 138 -5.02 0.87 3.72
C ARG A 138 -5.07 2.14 4.57
N GLY A 139 -4.68 2.04 5.85
CA GLY A 139 -4.62 3.20 6.74
C GLY A 139 -3.57 4.21 6.30
N TRP A 140 -2.43 3.73 5.81
CA TRP A 140 -1.38 4.55 5.24
C TRP A 140 -1.87 5.33 4.00
N ALA A 141 -2.50 4.64 3.04
CA ALA A 141 -3.05 5.26 1.85
C ALA A 141 -4.10 6.32 2.18
N TYR A 142 -4.99 6.04 3.13
CA TYR A 142 -5.99 7.02 3.56
C TYR A 142 -5.37 8.23 4.25
N LEU A 143 -4.34 8.05 5.08
CA LEU A 143 -3.59 9.17 5.65
C LEU A 143 -2.96 10.02 4.55
N CYS A 144 -2.27 9.41 3.60
CA CYS A 144 -1.62 10.13 2.52
C CYS A 144 -2.62 10.90 1.64
N LEU A 145 -3.78 10.31 1.37
CA LEU A 145 -4.86 10.98 0.64
C LEU A 145 -5.46 12.14 1.44
N SER A 146 -5.62 12.00 2.77
CA SER A 146 -6.14 13.09 3.62
C SER A 146 -5.20 14.29 3.67
N GLU A 147 -3.89 14.04 3.57
CA GLU A 147 -2.86 15.09 3.51
C GLU A 147 -2.64 15.68 2.10
N GLY A 148 -3.35 15.17 1.09
CA GLY A 148 -3.25 15.63 -0.29
C GLY A 148 -2.00 15.17 -1.02
N ALA A 149 -1.30 14.14 -0.54
CA ALA A 149 -0.12 13.58 -1.18
C ALA A 149 -0.45 12.88 -2.51
N GLU A 150 0.51 12.88 -3.44
CA GLU A 150 0.41 12.12 -4.69
C GLU A 150 0.53 10.63 -4.39
N LEU A 151 -0.55 9.86 -4.64
CA LEU A 151 -0.59 8.41 -4.42
C LEU A 151 -0.31 7.66 -5.71
N ILE A 152 0.73 6.83 -5.71
CA ILE A 152 1.18 6.00 -6.82
C ILE A 152 0.86 4.54 -6.47
N ILE A 153 -0.01 3.91 -7.23
CA ILE A 153 -0.39 2.51 -7.01
C ILE A 153 0.51 1.60 -7.83
N ASN A 154 1.33 0.79 -7.16
CA ASN A 154 2.14 -0.25 -7.79
C ASN A 154 1.31 -1.51 -7.96
N THR A 155 0.86 -1.77 -9.18
CA THR A 155 -0.08 -2.86 -9.49
C THR A 155 0.55 -4.24 -9.26
N TYR A 156 1.83 -4.41 -9.58
CA TYR A 156 2.51 -5.69 -9.49
C TYR A 156 3.62 -5.65 -8.43
N PRO A 157 3.50 -6.37 -7.31
CA PRO A 157 4.47 -6.31 -6.21
C PRO A 157 5.92 -6.65 -6.60
N HIS A 158 6.12 -7.42 -7.68
CA HIS A 158 7.47 -7.76 -8.16
C HIS A 158 8.14 -6.61 -8.93
N GLU A 159 7.40 -5.61 -9.40
CA GLU A 159 7.88 -4.44 -10.14
C GLU A 159 8.25 -3.26 -9.23
N ILE A 160 8.06 -3.38 -7.92
CA ILE A 160 8.27 -2.29 -6.96
C ILE A 160 9.64 -1.59 -7.12
N GLN A 161 10.70 -2.33 -7.44
CA GLN A 161 12.03 -1.74 -7.60
C GLN A 161 12.13 -0.84 -8.84
N GLU A 162 11.45 -1.21 -9.92
CA GLU A 162 11.36 -0.42 -11.15
C GLU A 162 10.48 0.80 -10.92
N SER A 163 9.30 0.60 -10.35
CA SER A 163 8.38 1.68 -9.98
C SER A 163 9.03 2.72 -9.06
N MET A 164 9.82 2.31 -8.07
CA MET A 164 10.57 3.24 -7.22
C MET A 164 11.58 4.08 -8.00
N ARG A 165 12.27 3.48 -8.98
CA ARG A 165 13.24 4.19 -9.82
C ARG A 165 12.61 5.18 -10.79
N GLU A 166 11.44 4.87 -11.30
CA GLU A 166 10.69 5.73 -12.21
C GLU A 166 9.99 6.86 -11.47
N MET A 167 9.36 6.52 -10.36
CA MET A 167 8.45 7.42 -9.66
C MET A 167 9.12 8.27 -8.59
N HIS A 168 10.32 7.89 -8.13
CA HIS A 168 11.08 8.62 -7.09
C HIS A 168 10.24 8.97 -5.85
N PRO A 169 9.66 8.00 -5.14
CA PRO A 169 8.80 8.28 -4.00
C PRO A 169 9.57 8.96 -2.86
N THR A 170 8.87 9.86 -2.16
CA THR A 170 9.37 10.48 -0.93
C THR A 170 8.92 9.72 0.31
N CYS A 171 7.79 9.00 0.20
CA CYS A 171 7.20 8.22 1.28
C CYS A 171 6.76 6.85 0.79
N MET A 172 6.84 5.86 1.66
CA MET A 172 6.37 4.50 1.37
C MET A 172 6.24 3.72 2.68
N CYS A 173 5.11 3.10 2.92
CA CYS A 173 5.05 2.12 3.99
C CYS A 173 5.56 0.75 3.52
N SER A 174 6.16 -0.02 4.41
CA SER A 174 6.82 -1.26 4.03
C SER A 174 6.86 -2.26 5.18
N VAL A 175 7.36 -3.46 4.88
CA VAL A 175 7.61 -4.51 5.87
C VAL A 175 9.11 -4.78 5.99
N PRO A 176 9.61 -5.26 7.13
CA PRO A 176 11.04 -5.51 7.34
C PRO A 176 11.66 -6.38 6.24
N ARG A 177 10.95 -7.41 5.79
CA ARG A 177 11.40 -8.31 4.73
C ARG A 177 11.68 -7.60 3.39
N PHE A 178 10.99 -6.50 3.12
CA PHE A 178 11.27 -5.68 1.92
C PHE A 178 12.69 -5.08 2.01
N TRP A 179 13.01 -4.44 3.13
CA TRP A 179 14.32 -3.82 3.34
C TRP A 179 15.46 -4.83 3.43
N GLU A 180 15.20 -6.02 3.99
CA GLU A 180 16.15 -7.14 3.96
C GLU A 180 16.51 -7.53 2.53
N LYS A 181 15.52 -7.67 1.64
CA LYS A 181 15.74 -7.95 0.22
C LYS A 181 16.52 -6.83 -0.47
N VAL A 182 16.17 -5.57 -0.22
CA VAL A 182 16.90 -4.41 -0.75
C VAL A 182 18.35 -4.44 -0.28
N TYR A 183 18.60 -4.68 1.00
CA TYR A 183 19.94 -4.79 1.56
C TYR A 183 20.76 -5.91 0.89
N ILE A 184 20.18 -7.10 0.75
CA ILE A 184 20.84 -8.25 0.10
C ILE A 184 21.19 -7.90 -1.35
N ALA A 185 20.26 -7.31 -2.11
CA ALA A 185 20.49 -6.94 -3.51
C ALA A 185 21.59 -5.87 -3.67
N VAL A 186 21.59 -4.84 -2.82
CA VAL A 186 22.62 -3.80 -2.81
C VAL A 186 23.99 -4.40 -2.43
N LYS A 187 24.01 -5.27 -1.42
CA LYS A 187 25.24 -5.94 -0.99
C LYS A 187 25.83 -6.82 -2.10
N ALA A 188 25.01 -7.67 -2.73
CA ALA A 188 25.46 -8.52 -3.84
C ALA A 188 26.08 -7.69 -4.97
N LYS A 189 25.41 -6.59 -5.37
CA LYS A 189 25.93 -5.67 -6.38
C LYS A 189 27.27 -5.03 -5.98
N MET A 190 27.47 -4.74 -4.71
CA MET A 190 28.73 -4.17 -4.22
C MET A 190 29.82 -5.23 -4.05
N ASP A 191 29.46 -6.48 -3.78
CA ASP A 191 30.44 -7.58 -3.70
C ASP A 191 31.05 -7.90 -5.07
N ASP A 192 30.33 -7.62 -6.16
CA ASP A 192 30.80 -7.72 -7.54
C ASP A 192 31.56 -6.45 -8.01
N ALA A 193 31.57 -5.38 -7.23
CA ALA A 193 32.23 -4.13 -7.57
C ALA A 193 33.77 -4.20 -7.34
N GLY A 194 34.49 -3.24 -7.95
CA GLY A 194 35.93 -3.13 -7.77
C GLY A 194 36.36 -2.92 -6.29
N PRO A 195 37.61 -3.31 -5.93
CA PRO A 195 38.06 -3.32 -4.53
C PRO A 195 37.91 -1.97 -3.80
N LEU A 196 38.15 -0.87 -4.51
CA LEU A 196 38.02 0.48 -3.95
C LEU A 196 36.55 0.84 -3.66
N GLN A 197 35.65 0.56 -4.60
CA GLN A 197 34.22 0.81 -4.42
C GLN A 197 33.65 0.00 -3.29
N LYS A 198 34.03 -1.26 -3.18
CA LYS A 198 33.65 -2.17 -2.10
C LYS A 198 34.11 -1.61 -0.75
N LYS A 199 35.37 -1.20 -0.62
CA LYS A 199 35.92 -0.61 0.60
C LYS A 199 35.17 0.66 1.03
N LEU A 200 34.89 1.56 0.08
CA LEU A 200 34.14 2.80 0.33
C LEU A 200 32.71 2.52 0.77
N PHE A 201 32.05 1.55 0.15
CA PHE A 201 30.68 1.17 0.52
C PHE A 201 30.59 0.61 1.95
N TYR A 202 31.45 -0.35 2.31
CA TYR A 202 31.45 -0.91 3.67
C TYR A 202 31.85 0.12 4.73
N HIS A 203 32.76 1.03 4.40
CA HIS A 203 33.07 2.16 5.26
C HIS A 203 31.85 3.06 5.45
N ALA A 204 31.13 3.39 4.37
CA ALA A 204 29.90 4.18 4.43
C ALA A 204 28.81 3.54 5.30
N LEU A 205 28.63 2.22 5.19
CA LEU A 205 27.69 1.48 6.04
C LEU A 205 28.10 1.56 7.53
N THR A 206 29.40 1.42 7.84
CA THR A 206 29.92 1.50 9.20
C THR A 206 29.67 2.87 9.81
N VAL A 207 30.01 3.94 9.10
CA VAL A 207 29.78 5.32 9.53
C VAL A 207 28.29 5.61 9.70
N GLY A 208 27.47 5.19 8.73
CA GLY A 208 26.02 5.34 8.78
C GLY A 208 25.38 4.60 9.96
N LYS A 209 25.79 3.36 10.20
CA LYS A 209 25.34 2.55 11.35
C LYS A 209 25.71 3.21 12.67
N LYS A 210 26.96 3.60 12.81
CA LYS A 210 27.44 4.25 14.03
C LYS A 210 26.66 5.52 14.34
N ARG A 211 26.53 6.42 13.36
CA ARG A 211 25.78 7.68 13.54
C ARG A 211 24.30 7.45 13.85
N ASN A 212 23.61 6.66 13.03
CA ASN A 212 22.15 6.56 13.10
C ASN A 212 21.67 5.62 14.20
N ILE A 213 22.34 4.46 14.38
CA ILE A 213 21.90 3.43 15.33
C ILE A 213 22.54 3.62 16.71
N GLU A 214 23.87 3.84 16.78
CA GLU A 214 24.54 3.92 18.08
C GLU A 214 24.33 5.28 18.76
N TYR A 215 24.14 6.36 17.99
CA TYR A 215 23.91 7.69 18.54
C TYR A 215 22.45 8.13 18.42
N LEU A 216 21.93 8.39 17.20
CA LEU A 216 20.63 9.04 17.05
C LEU A 216 19.47 8.20 17.55
N ALA A 217 19.43 6.89 17.27
CA ALA A 217 18.38 6.00 17.77
C ALA A 217 18.37 5.88 19.30
N ASN A 218 19.50 6.18 19.96
CA ASN A 218 19.63 6.25 21.42
C ASN A 218 19.53 7.69 21.97
N CYS A 219 18.97 8.62 21.20
CA CYS A 219 18.84 10.05 21.57
C CYS A 219 20.18 10.70 21.98
N LYS A 220 21.32 10.20 21.49
CA LYS A 220 22.67 10.74 21.74
C LYS A 220 23.12 11.62 20.58
N ARG A 221 23.88 12.68 20.88
CA ARG A 221 24.51 13.51 19.83
C ARG A 221 25.80 12.86 19.33
N PRO A 222 25.94 12.66 18.00
CA PRO A 222 27.21 12.17 17.44
C PRO A 222 28.35 13.17 17.64
N PRO A 223 29.62 12.71 17.80
CA PRO A 223 30.77 13.58 17.76
C PRO A 223 30.87 14.37 16.46
N LEU A 224 31.40 15.60 16.49
CA LEU A 224 31.52 16.47 15.31
C LEU A 224 32.32 15.80 14.17
N THR A 225 33.35 15.04 14.50
CA THR A 225 34.15 14.30 13.51
C THR A 225 33.34 13.27 12.76
N LEU A 226 32.50 12.49 13.47
CA LEU A 226 31.59 11.51 12.88
C LEU A 226 30.52 12.20 12.01
N GLU A 227 30.01 13.35 12.46
CA GLU A 227 29.00 14.10 11.70
C GLU A 227 29.57 14.68 10.40
N LEU A 228 30.81 15.20 10.41
CA LEU A 228 31.51 15.69 9.21
C LEU A 228 31.81 14.55 8.23
N GLU A 229 32.32 13.44 8.74
CA GLU A 229 32.57 12.24 7.95
C GLU A 229 31.28 11.71 7.30
N TYR A 230 30.21 11.60 8.09
CA TYR A 230 28.90 11.18 7.57
C TYR A 230 28.37 12.11 6.48
N ARG A 231 28.53 13.45 6.62
CA ARG A 231 28.09 14.42 5.60
C ARG A 231 28.78 14.18 4.24
N ILE A 232 30.08 13.90 4.26
CA ILE A 232 30.85 13.60 3.04
C ILE A 232 30.34 12.30 2.41
N ILE A 233 30.26 11.23 3.20
CA ILE A 233 29.84 9.91 2.76
C ILE A 233 28.38 9.94 2.27
N ASN A 234 27.51 10.70 2.93
CA ASN A 234 26.12 10.83 2.57
C ASN A 234 25.94 11.52 1.20
N LYS A 235 26.75 12.54 0.91
CA LYS A 235 26.74 13.24 -0.39
C LYS A 235 27.36 12.44 -1.54
N THR A 236 28.21 11.50 -1.23
CA THR A 236 28.95 10.71 -2.24
C THR A 236 28.39 9.29 -2.34
N VAL A 237 28.82 8.38 -1.49
CA VAL A 237 28.50 6.95 -1.59
C VAL A 237 27.01 6.67 -1.36
N LEU A 238 26.43 7.20 -0.26
CA LEU A 238 25.04 6.90 0.10
C LEU A 238 24.04 7.56 -0.86
N SER A 239 24.37 8.74 -1.42
CA SER A 239 23.53 9.37 -2.45
C SER A 239 23.46 8.55 -3.73
N MET A 240 24.57 7.93 -4.15
CA MET A 240 24.60 7.03 -5.31
C MET A 240 23.72 5.78 -5.08
N VAL A 241 23.78 5.21 -3.87
CA VAL A 241 22.93 4.06 -3.51
C VAL A 241 21.46 4.47 -3.54
N ARG A 242 21.09 5.61 -2.92
CA ARG A 242 19.71 6.12 -2.96
C ARG A 242 19.23 6.37 -4.39
N LYS A 243 20.05 6.96 -5.24
CA LYS A 243 19.71 7.19 -6.64
C LYS A 243 19.45 5.89 -7.40
N GLN A 244 20.23 4.85 -7.15
CA GLN A 244 20.01 3.53 -7.76
C GLN A 244 18.71 2.85 -7.29
N LEU A 245 18.19 3.24 -6.12
CA LEU A 245 16.93 2.76 -5.56
C LEU A 245 15.73 3.66 -5.90
N GLY A 246 15.94 4.83 -6.54
CA GLY A 246 14.89 5.82 -6.75
C GLY A 246 14.51 6.61 -5.51
N LEU A 247 15.37 6.64 -4.49
CA LEU A 247 15.13 7.25 -3.17
C LEU A 247 16.01 8.49 -2.94
N GLU A 248 16.04 9.41 -3.90
CA GLU A 248 16.88 10.61 -3.81
C GLU A 248 16.43 11.59 -2.74
N LYS A 249 15.12 11.70 -2.54
CA LYS A 249 14.50 12.64 -1.58
C LYS A 249 13.62 11.88 -0.57
N PRO A 250 14.20 10.96 0.21
CA PRO A 250 13.40 10.22 1.17
C PRO A 250 12.90 11.14 2.27
N HIS A 251 11.60 11.10 2.56
CA HIS A 251 10.98 11.84 3.66
C HIS A 251 10.67 10.88 4.80
N ILE A 252 9.71 9.98 4.63
CA ILE A 252 9.31 9.03 5.67
C ILE A 252 9.00 7.64 5.09
N PHE A 253 9.55 6.61 5.75
CA PHE A 253 9.39 5.20 5.36
C PHE A 253 9.02 4.36 6.58
N PRO A 254 7.75 4.40 7.02
CA PRO A 254 7.31 3.56 8.12
C PRO A 254 7.41 2.08 7.78
N THR A 255 7.73 1.27 8.78
CA THR A 255 7.92 -0.18 8.64
C THR A 255 7.28 -0.87 9.83
N ALA A 256 6.40 -1.85 9.59
CA ALA A 256 5.71 -2.63 10.61
C ALA A 256 5.84 -4.15 10.37
#